data_e5af3e2936a2b024572a72bbbf908e2c
#
_entry.id   e5af3e2936a2b024572a72bbbf908e2c
#
_cell.length_a   1.000
_cell.length_b   1.000
_cell.length_c   1.000
_cell.angle_alpha   90.00
_cell.angle_beta   90.00
_cell.angle_gamma   90.00
#
_symmetry.space_group_name_H-M   'P 1'
#
loop_
_entity.id
_entity.type
_entity.pdbx_description
1 polymer ?
#
loop_
_entity_poly.entity_id
_entity_poly.type
_entity_poly.pdbx_seq_one_letter_code
_entity_poly.pdbx_strand_id
1 'polypeptide(L)'
;MTATRRQRWRPQLRPLQRKSIFWGNIPRPTNSDGGFPNSYLFYAIMKKILLIMTASLLTACGNNFDERLKDEAEQLTKKHCPQQVDDITTLDSVVYDMERRTYVRYFTLAADAVPVAKENRLAVKATLTDELKNDASWKRVKDEKINFEYVYRDASNGTLAFTIRLEPADYQARR
;
A
#
# COMPACT_ATOMS: atom_id res chain seq x y z
N MET A 1 37.58 -8.87 -17.22
CA MET A 1 36.37 -8.05 -17.45
C MET A 1 35.17 -8.93 -17.20
N THR A 2 34.65 -8.93 -15.98
CA THR A 2 33.48 -9.74 -15.57
C THR A 2 32.31 -8.80 -15.37
N ALA A 3 31.30 -8.95 -16.23
CA ALA A 3 30.07 -8.15 -16.19
C ALA A 3 29.20 -8.59 -15.02
N THR A 4 29.06 -7.74 -14.01
CA THR A 4 28.17 -7.93 -12.87
C THR A 4 26.72 -7.81 -13.34
N ARG A 5 26.03 -8.94 -13.37
CA ARG A 5 24.61 -9.07 -13.72
C ARG A 5 23.77 -8.41 -12.62
N ARG A 6 23.26 -7.19 -12.84
CA ARG A 6 22.27 -6.54 -11.97
C ARG A 6 20.99 -7.40 -11.95
N GLN A 7 20.73 -8.06 -10.85
CA GLN A 7 19.43 -8.71 -10.64
C GLN A 7 18.38 -7.63 -10.44
N ARG A 8 17.56 -7.46 -11.44
CA ARG A 8 16.37 -6.56 -11.42
C ARG A 8 15.30 -7.22 -10.55
N TRP A 9 15.13 -6.71 -9.37
CA TRP A 9 14.06 -7.11 -8.45
C TRP A 9 12.69 -6.78 -9.06
N ARG A 10 11.92 -7.81 -9.41
CA ARG A 10 10.50 -7.68 -9.75
C ARG A 10 9.68 -8.28 -8.62
N PRO A 11 8.85 -7.52 -7.92
CA PRO A 11 7.86 -8.11 -7.04
C PRO A 11 6.87 -8.92 -7.88
N GLN A 12 6.84 -10.23 -7.65
CA GLN A 12 5.88 -11.15 -8.27
C GLN A 12 4.51 -10.92 -7.64
N LEU A 13 3.75 -9.98 -8.16
CA LEU A 13 2.33 -9.86 -7.87
C LEU A 13 1.61 -10.97 -8.64
N ARG A 14 1.31 -12.10 -7.99
CA ARG A 14 0.39 -13.10 -8.54
C ARG A 14 -0.99 -12.47 -8.65
N PRO A 15 -1.66 -12.55 -9.81
CA PRO A 15 -3.03 -12.10 -9.93
C PRO A 15 -3.92 -12.96 -9.01
N LEU A 16 -4.71 -12.30 -8.17
CA LEU A 16 -5.74 -12.95 -7.35
C LEU A 16 -6.72 -13.64 -8.30
N GLN A 17 -6.75 -14.97 -8.26
CA GLN A 17 -7.77 -15.76 -8.96
C GLN A 17 -9.16 -15.38 -8.43
N ARG A 18 -9.95 -14.79 -9.31
CA ARG A 18 -11.37 -14.51 -9.09
C ARG A 18 -12.12 -15.84 -9.00
N LYS A 19 -12.44 -16.31 -7.78
CA LYS A 19 -13.36 -17.43 -7.59
C LYS A 19 -14.71 -17.03 -8.17
N SER A 20 -15.11 -17.68 -9.25
CA SER A 20 -16.46 -17.60 -9.80
C SER A 20 -17.42 -18.19 -8.77
N ILE A 21 -18.28 -17.35 -8.22
CA ILE A 21 -19.39 -17.77 -7.38
C ILE A 21 -20.43 -18.44 -8.29
N PHE A 22 -20.58 -19.75 -8.10
CA PHE A 22 -21.54 -20.61 -8.78
C PHE A 22 -22.96 -20.20 -8.34
N TRP A 23 -23.72 -19.63 -9.25
CA TRP A 23 -25.16 -19.35 -9.06
C TRP A 23 -25.93 -20.68 -9.20
N GLY A 24 -26.11 -21.36 -8.08
CA GLY A 24 -27.00 -22.53 -8.00
C GLY A 24 -28.43 -22.09 -7.74
N ASN A 25 -29.33 -22.53 -8.62
CA ASN A 25 -30.77 -22.71 -8.51
C ASN A 25 -31.54 -21.85 -7.48
N ILE A 26 -32.17 -20.78 -7.98
CA ILE A 26 -33.27 -20.09 -7.31
C ILE A 26 -34.57 -20.84 -7.66
N PRO A 27 -35.31 -21.40 -6.70
CA PRO A 27 -36.60 -22.00 -6.97
C PRO A 27 -37.61 -20.90 -7.37
N ARG A 28 -38.42 -21.17 -8.42
CA ARG A 28 -39.52 -20.28 -8.85
C ARG A 28 -40.62 -20.25 -7.79
N PRO A 29 -41.12 -19.08 -7.44
CA PRO A 29 -42.31 -19.00 -6.58
C PRO A 29 -43.51 -19.44 -7.35
N THR A 30 -44.29 -20.37 -6.79
CA THR A 30 -45.61 -20.78 -7.24
C THR A 30 -46.61 -19.68 -6.91
N ASN A 31 -47.43 -19.29 -7.90
CA ASN A 31 -48.60 -18.40 -7.72
C ASN A 31 -49.57 -19.01 -6.72
N SER A 32 -49.90 -18.28 -5.66
CA SER A 32 -51.12 -18.45 -4.89
C SER A 32 -51.76 -17.10 -4.71
N ASP A 33 -52.97 -17.00 -5.18
CA ASP A 33 -53.85 -15.82 -5.16
C ASP A 33 -54.08 -15.30 -3.76
N GLY A 34 -53.75 -14.04 -3.52
CA GLY A 34 -54.00 -13.33 -2.27
C GLY A 34 -53.94 -11.83 -2.47
N GLY A 35 -55.12 -11.17 -2.36
CA GLY A 35 -55.39 -9.79 -2.71
C GLY A 35 -54.38 -8.74 -2.29
N PHE A 36 -54.09 -7.84 -3.21
CA PHE A 36 -53.13 -6.75 -3.05
C PHE A 36 -53.71 -5.61 -2.23
N PRO A 37 -53.18 -5.29 -1.04
CA PRO A 37 -53.53 -4.04 -0.36
C PRO A 37 -52.71 -2.90 -0.95
N ASN A 38 -53.38 -1.93 -1.55
CA ASN A 38 -52.97 -0.54 -1.79
C ASN A 38 -51.58 -0.32 -2.37
N SER A 39 -51.44 -0.43 -3.69
CA SER A 39 -50.19 -0.27 -4.44
C SER A 39 -49.46 1.07 -4.21
N TYR A 40 -50.17 2.10 -3.79
CA TYR A 40 -49.59 3.42 -3.52
C TYR A 40 -48.76 3.47 -2.23
N LEU A 41 -49.18 2.72 -1.20
CA LEU A 41 -48.43 2.66 0.08
C LEU A 41 -47.11 1.88 -0.09
N PHE A 42 -47.15 0.79 -0.86
CA PHE A 42 -45.99 -0.02 -1.18
C PHE A 42 -44.96 0.76 -2.01
N TYR A 43 -45.41 1.55 -2.97
CA TYR A 43 -44.57 2.38 -3.81
C TYR A 43 -43.87 3.52 -3.01
N ALA A 44 -44.61 4.12 -2.06
CA ALA A 44 -44.03 5.17 -1.20
C ALA A 44 -43.02 4.61 -0.20
N ILE A 45 -43.19 3.40 0.32
CA ILE A 45 -42.25 2.73 1.21
C ILE A 45 -41.02 2.28 0.44
N MET A 46 -41.20 1.69 -0.75
CA MET A 46 -40.07 1.28 -1.62
C MET A 46 -39.20 2.46 -2.03
N LYS A 47 -39.79 3.62 -2.34
CA LYS A 47 -39.04 4.85 -2.65
C LYS A 47 -38.20 5.34 -1.46
N LYS A 48 -38.74 5.30 -0.25
CA LYS A 48 -38.03 5.69 0.97
C LYS A 48 -36.90 4.71 1.29
N ILE A 49 -37.10 3.40 1.14
CA ILE A 49 -36.08 2.37 1.36
C ILE A 49 -34.98 2.48 0.31
N LEU A 50 -35.35 2.72 -0.95
CA LEU A 50 -34.34 2.92 -2.02
C LEU A 50 -33.45 4.16 -1.78
N LEU A 51 -34.06 5.25 -1.28
CA LEU A 51 -33.35 6.50 -0.96
C LEU A 51 -32.41 6.34 0.25
N ILE A 52 -32.79 5.52 1.24
CA ILE A 52 -31.94 5.22 2.41
C ILE A 52 -30.79 4.28 2.00
N MET A 53 -31.03 3.29 1.12
CA MET A 53 -29.97 2.40 0.63
C MET A 53 -28.94 3.12 -0.24
N THR A 54 -29.34 4.13 -1.03
CA THR A 54 -28.38 4.90 -1.84
C THR A 54 -27.52 5.84 -1.01
N ALA A 55 -28.01 6.35 0.12
CA ALA A 55 -27.24 7.21 1.03
C ALA A 55 -26.15 6.46 1.79
N SER A 56 -26.34 5.16 2.09
CA SER A 56 -25.36 4.35 2.82
C SER A 56 -24.20 3.84 1.95
N LEU A 57 -24.29 3.90 0.61
CA LEU A 57 -23.24 3.48 -0.30
C LEU A 57 -22.15 4.54 -0.53
N LEU A 58 -22.37 5.79 -0.11
CA LEU A 58 -21.44 6.90 -0.33
C LEU A 58 -20.40 7.06 0.79
N THR A 59 -20.53 6.38 1.93
CA THR A 59 -19.58 6.50 3.06
C THR A 59 -18.51 5.40 3.12
N ALA A 60 -18.53 4.41 2.24
CA ALA A 60 -17.65 3.24 2.32
C ALA A 60 -16.34 3.38 1.53
N CYS A 61 -16.01 4.51 0.91
CA CYS A 61 -14.89 4.61 -0.04
C CYS A 61 -13.62 5.29 0.49
N GLY A 62 -13.58 5.77 1.76
CA GLY A 62 -12.46 6.58 2.27
C GLY A 62 -11.37 5.80 3.00
N ASN A 63 -11.70 4.75 3.75
CA ASN A 63 -10.78 4.14 4.71
C ASN A 63 -10.03 2.90 4.19
N ASN A 64 -10.42 2.35 3.05
CA ASN A 64 -9.87 1.07 2.58
C ASN A 64 -8.42 1.14 2.05
N PHE A 65 -7.91 2.30 1.63
CA PHE A 65 -6.57 2.38 1.06
C PHE A 65 -5.49 2.36 2.15
N ASP A 66 -5.63 3.22 3.15
CA ASP A 66 -4.64 3.34 4.23
C ASP A 66 -4.59 2.05 5.08
N GLU A 67 -5.73 1.44 5.39
CA GLU A 67 -5.79 0.14 6.09
C GLU A 67 -5.11 -0.97 5.28
N ARG A 68 -5.39 -1.04 3.97
CA ARG A 68 -4.75 -2.04 3.10
C ARG A 68 -3.25 -1.83 2.99
N LEU A 69 -2.79 -0.58 2.87
CA LEU A 69 -1.37 -0.27 2.81
C LEU A 69 -0.66 -0.64 4.12
N LYS A 70 -1.33 -0.44 5.27
CA LYS A 70 -0.85 -0.90 6.57
C LYS A 70 -0.73 -2.42 6.62
N ASP A 71 -1.78 -3.13 6.22
CA ASP A 71 -1.78 -4.60 6.19
C ASP A 71 -0.69 -5.15 5.27
N GLU A 72 -0.48 -4.52 4.10
CA GLU A 72 0.57 -4.89 3.15
C GLU A 72 1.97 -4.68 3.78
N ALA A 73 2.20 -3.57 4.46
CA ALA A 73 3.47 -3.29 5.16
C ALA A 73 3.74 -4.30 6.28
N GLU A 74 2.72 -4.62 7.09
CA GLU A 74 2.83 -5.64 8.14
C GLU A 74 3.11 -7.04 7.58
N GLN A 75 2.43 -7.42 6.48
CA GLN A 75 2.66 -8.70 5.83
C GLN A 75 4.06 -8.80 5.23
N LEU A 76 4.55 -7.71 4.63
CA LEU A 76 5.89 -7.63 4.08
C LEU A 76 6.92 -7.84 5.19
N THR A 77 6.77 -7.14 6.32
CA THR A 77 7.63 -7.31 7.49
C THR A 77 7.61 -8.74 8.00
N LYS A 78 6.43 -9.32 8.22
CA LYS A 78 6.30 -10.69 8.77
C LYS A 78 6.86 -11.79 7.87
N LYS A 79 6.78 -11.61 6.54
CA LYS A 79 7.14 -12.67 5.57
C LYS A 79 8.54 -12.53 5.01
N HIS A 80 9.07 -11.32 4.96
CA HIS A 80 10.28 -11.02 4.20
C HIS A 80 11.36 -10.30 5.01
N CYS A 81 11.07 -9.78 6.19
CA CYS A 81 12.06 -9.14 7.02
C CYS A 81 12.53 -10.04 8.17
N PRO A 82 13.80 -9.94 8.58
CA PRO A 82 14.84 -9.09 7.98
C PRO A 82 15.30 -9.65 6.62
N GLN A 83 15.58 -8.74 5.67
CA GLN A 83 16.02 -9.09 4.32
C GLN A 83 17.30 -8.34 3.94
N GLN A 84 18.33 -9.04 3.54
CA GLN A 84 19.52 -8.42 2.99
C GLN A 84 19.21 -7.82 1.61
N VAL A 85 19.43 -6.51 1.48
CA VAL A 85 19.18 -5.74 0.24
C VAL A 85 20.44 -5.72 -0.62
N ASP A 86 21.57 -5.49 0.02
CA ASP A 86 22.92 -5.53 -0.56
C ASP A 86 23.92 -5.96 0.50
N ASP A 87 25.22 -5.93 0.17
CA ASP A 87 26.29 -6.43 1.04
C ASP A 87 26.44 -5.66 2.37
N ILE A 88 25.92 -4.42 2.43
CA ILE A 88 26.06 -3.52 3.58
C ILE A 88 24.72 -3.08 4.19
N THR A 89 23.59 -3.45 3.56
CA THR A 89 22.24 -2.96 3.96
C THR A 89 21.28 -4.10 4.17
N THR A 90 20.63 -4.11 5.32
CA THR A 90 19.53 -5.03 5.64
C THR A 90 18.22 -4.23 5.84
N LEU A 91 17.15 -4.65 5.21
CA LEU A 91 15.79 -4.16 5.49
C LEU A 91 15.26 -4.91 6.70
N ASP A 92 15.07 -4.23 7.82
CA ASP A 92 14.64 -4.84 9.09
C ASP A 92 13.11 -4.95 9.19
N SER A 93 12.41 -3.91 8.76
CA SER A 93 10.95 -3.84 8.82
C SER A 93 10.38 -2.74 7.94
N VAL A 94 9.09 -2.87 7.68
CA VAL A 94 8.30 -1.86 6.97
C VAL A 94 7.03 -1.59 7.78
N VAL A 95 6.69 -0.31 7.95
CA VAL A 95 5.52 0.15 8.70
C VAL A 95 4.81 1.23 7.90
N TYR A 96 3.48 1.22 7.89
CA TYR A 96 2.71 2.36 7.41
C TYR A 96 2.07 3.10 8.59
N ASP A 97 2.48 4.34 8.77
CA ASP A 97 1.91 5.25 9.76
C ASP A 97 0.70 5.98 9.14
N MET A 98 -0.50 5.59 9.57
CA MET A 98 -1.75 6.10 9.02
C MET A 98 -1.99 7.57 9.40
N GLU A 99 -1.56 8.01 10.59
CA GLU A 99 -1.76 9.38 11.07
C GLU A 99 -0.91 10.37 10.25
N ARG A 100 0.36 10.01 10.02
CA ARG A 100 1.29 10.83 9.23
C ARG A 100 1.22 10.54 7.73
N ARG A 101 0.41 9.56 7.32
CA ARG A 101 0.36 9.02 5.95
C ARG A 101 1.76 8.79 5.39
N THR A 102 2.57 8.05 6.14
CA THR A 102 4.00 7.85 5.85
C THR A 102 4.33 6.37 5.80
N TYR A 103 4.89 5.94 4.69
CA TYR A 103 5.43 4.58 4.51
C TYR A 103 6.88 4.56 4.96
N VAL A 104 7.14 3.93 6.11
CA VAL A 104 8.45 3.92 6.77
C VAL A 104 9.16 2.60 6.51
N ARG A 105 10.41 2.66 6.09
CA ARG A 105 11.31 1.52 5.95
C ARG A 105 12.47 1.66 6.91
N TYR A 106 12.70 0.64 7.71
CA TYR A 106 13.81 0.59 8.66
C TYR A 106 14.93 -0.29 8.09
N PHE A 107 16.13 0.25 8.09
CA PHE A 107 17.32 -0.42 7.58
C PHE A 107 18.42 -0.42 8.62
N THR A 108 19.20 -1.50 8.65
CA THR A 108 20.46 -1.59 9.34
C THR A 108 21.58 -1.52 8.32
N LEU A 109 22.57 -0.63 8.55
CA LEU A 109 23.79 -0.47 7.76
C LEU A 109 24.98 -1.09 8.48
N ALA A 110 25.87 -1.73 7.73
CA ALA A 110 27.18 -2.12 8.25
C ALA A 110 27.91 -0.91 8.84
N ALA A 111 28.60 -1.11 9.98
CA ALA A 111 29.17 0.00 10.75
C ALA A 111 30.19 0.84 9.96
N ASP A 112 30.97 0.20 9.11
CA ASP A 112 31.96 0.84 8.25
C ASP A 112 31.34 1.65 7.10
N ALA A 113 30.11 1.32 6.70
CA ALA A 113 29.37 2.05 5.67
C ALA A 113 28.67 3.32 6.21
N VAL A 114 28.40 3.41 7.53
CA VAL A 114 27.66 4.53 8.13
C VAL A 114 28.30 5.90 7.86
N PRO A 115 29.60 6.14 8.04
CA PRO A 115 30.21 7.44 7.78
C PRO A 115 30.03 7.88 6.31
N VAL A 116 30.32 6.98 5.37
CA VAL A 116 30.22 7.23 3.93
C VAL A 116 28.78 7.53 3.52
N ALA A 117 27.81 6.76 4.04
CA ALA A 117 26.38 6.98 3.76
C ALA A 117 25.89 8.33 4.30
N LYS A 118 26.34 8.75 5.49
CA LYS A 118 26.05 10.07 6.06
C LYS A 118 26.56 11.22 5.19
N GLU A 119 27.80 11.13 4.75
CA GLU A 119 28.42 12.14 3.87
C GLU A 119 27.67 12.23 2.53
N ASN A 120 27.26 11.10 1.98
CA ASN A 120 26.60 11.02 0.68
C ASN A 120 25.07 11.04 0.78
N ARG A 121 24.50 11.49 1.89
CA ARG A 121 23.03 11.45 2.15
C ARG A 121 22.19 12.09 1.04
N LEU A 122 22.68 13.16 0.42
CA LEU A 122 21.99 13.80 -0.69
C LEU A 122 21.98 12.93 -1.95
N ALA A 123 23.07 12.24 -2.24
CA ALA A 123 23.12 11.29 -3.35
C ALA A 123 22.21 10.09 -3.11
N VAL A 124 22.17 9.55 -1.87
CA VAL A 124 21.23 8.50 -1.49
C VAL A 124 19.79 8.98 -1.65
N LYS A 125 19.47 10.21 -1.20
CA LYS A 125 18.13 10.78 -1.42
C LYS A 125 17.78 10.86 -2.90
N ALA A 126 18.70 11.30 -3.74
CA ALA A 126 18.48 11.40 -5.18
C ALA A 126 18.17 10.03 -5.81
N THR A 127 18.98 9.02 -5.47
CA THR A 127 18.80 7.63 -5.95
C THR A 127 17.43 7.09 -5.54
N LEU A 128 17.06 7.19 -4.25
CA LEU A 128 15.76 6.73 -3.75
C LEU A 128 14.60 7.46 -4.43
N THR A 129 14.76 8.76 -4.70
CA THR A 129 13.75 9.56 -5.41
C THR A 129 13.57 9.06 -6.84
N ASP A 130 14.65 8.79 -7.55
CA ASP A 130 14.61 8.31 -8.93
C ASP A 130 14.07 6.87 -9.02
N GLU A 131 14.43 6.01 -8.09
CA GLU A 131 13.85 4.67 -7.98
C GLU A 131 12.34 4.75 -7.77
N LEU A 132 11.88 5.56 -6.81
CA LEU A 132 10.46 5.73 -6.53
C LEU A 132 9.69 6.31 -7.73
N LYS A 133 10.27 7.30 -8.43
CA LYS A 133 9.66 7.87 -9.65
C LYS A 133 9.44 6.83 -10.72
N ASN A 134 10.44 6.00 -10.96
CA ASN A 134 10.48 5.06 -12.09
C ASN A 134 9.79 3.73 -11.79
N ASP A 135 9.52 3.41 -10.52
CA ASP A 135 8.84 2.18 -10.15
C ASP A 135 7.32 2.32 -10.32
N ALA A 136 6.78 1.62 -11.31
CA ALA A 136 5.35 1.61 -11.60
C ALA A 136 4.52 0.90 -10.52
N SER A 137 5.11 0.01 -9.71
CA SER A 137 4.40 -0.69 -8.63
C SER A 137 3.89 0.26 -7.56
N TRP A 138 4.58 1.39 -7.36
CA TRP A 138 4.20 2.45 -6.41
C TRP A 138 3.24 3.50 -6.99
N LYS A 139 2.76 3.31 -8.24
CA LYS A 139 1.92 4.32 -8.89
C LYS A 139 0.75 4.75 -8.02
N ARG A 140 -0.02 3.80 -7.49
CA ARG A 140 -1.19 4.09 -6.65
C ARG A 140 -0.81 4.83 -5.37
N VAL A 141 0.27 4.40 -4.69
CA VAL A 141 0.77 5.04 -3.47
C VAL A 141 1.23 6.48 -3.74
N LYS A 142 1.87 6.70 -4.90
CA LYS A 142 2.27 8.05 -5.36
C LYS A 142 1.06 8.93 -5.69
N ASP A 143 0.04 8.37 -6.34
CA ASP A 143 -1.20 9.09 -6.67
C ASP A 143 -1.94 9.54 -5.40
N GLU A 144 -1.91 8.72 -4.34
CA GLU A 144 -2.47 9.01 -3.01
C GLU A 144 -1.59 9.96 -2.17
N LYS A 145 -0.47 10.44 -2.69
CA LYS A 145 0.44 11.41 -2.06
C LYS A 145 0.99 10.96 -0.70
N ILE A 146 1.36 9.69 -0.59
CA ILE A 146 1.93 9.10 0.62
C ILE A 146 3.39 9.57 0.77
N ASN A 147 3.79 9.98 1.98
CA ASN A 147 5.19 10.25 2.28
C ASN A 147 5.97 8.94 2.40
N PHE A 148 7.26 9.00 2.07
CA PHE A 148 8.18 7.88 2.30
C PHE A 148 9.27 8.30 3.25
N GLU A 149 9.59 7.43 4.21
CA GLU A 149 10.65 7.65 5.18
C GLU A 149 11.56 6.43 5.23
N TYR A 150 12.86 6.66 5.12
CA TYR A 150 13.90 5.65 5.14
C TYR A 150 14.78 5.92 6.37
N VAL A 151 14.70 5.03 7.35
CA VAL A 151 15.39 5.15 8.63
C VAL A 151 16.56 4.19 8.63
N TYR A 152 17.78 4.71 8.71
CA TYR A 152 18.99 3.92 8.72
C TYR A 152 19.58 3.88 10.13
N ARG A 153 19.90 2.68 10.60
CA ARG A 153 20.53 2.40 11.89
C ARG A 153 21.92 1.80 11.70
N ASP A 154 22.79 2.00 12.66
CA ASP A 154 24.13 1.42 12.69
C ASP A 154 24.07 0.00 13.26
N ALA A 155 24.60 -0.99 12.53
CA ALA A 155 24.62 -2.38 12.94
C ALA A 155 25.42 -2.63 14.23
N SER A 156 26.42 -1.80 14.52
CA SER A 156 27.29 -2.00 15.70
C SER A 156 26.61 -1.70 17.02
N ASN A 157 25.68 -0.76 17.03
CA ASN A 157 25.08 -0.26 18.27
C ASN A 157 23.58 -0.02 18.21
N GLY A 158 22.93 -0.23 17.04
CA GLY A 158 21.49 -0.04 16.84
C GLY A 158 21.03 1.42 16.85
N THR A 159 21.96 2.40 16.97
CA THR A 159 21.57 3.80 17.01
C THR A 159 21.13 4.33 15.66
N LEU A 160 20.32 5.39 15.68
CA LEU A 160 19.92 6.09 14.46
C LEU A 160 21.15 6.71 13.78
N ALA A 161 21.44 6.25 12.57
CA ALA A 161 22.50 6.83 11.76
C ALA A 161 21.99 8.10 11.05
N PHE A 162 20.93 8.00 10.26
CA PHE A 162 20.25 9.13 9.62
C PHE A 162 18.88 8.70 9.09
N THR A 163 18.09 9.68 8.68
CA THR A 163 16.79 9.49 8.05
C THR A 163 16.71 10.27 6.73
N ILE A 164 16.10 9.66 5.72
CA ILE A 164 15.75 10.33 4.46
C ILE A 164 14.24 10.33 4.32
N ARG A 165 13.68 11.50 4.09
CA ARG A 165 12.25 11.69 3.84
C ARG A 165 12.02 12.16 2.41
N LEU A 166 11.08 11.52 1.71
CA LEU A 166 10.59 11.90 0.41
C LEU A 166 9.12 12.30 0.55
N GLU A 167 8.84 13.52 0.18
CA GLU A 167 7.48 14.06 0.13
C GLU A 167 6.92 13.96 -1.29
N PRO A 168 5.61 14.11 -1.50
CA PRO A 168 5.01 14.10 -2.83
C PRO A 168 5.67 15.05 -3.83
N ALA A 169 6.18 16.19 -3.35
CA ALA A 169 6.89 17.15 -4.17
C ALA A 169 8.23 16.64 -4.72
N ASP A 170 8.88 15.68 -4.03
CA ASP A 170 10.16 15.09 -4.46
C ASP A 170 9.97 14.11 -5.63
N TYR A 171 8.89 13.32 -5.65
CA TYR A 171 8.71 12.22 -6.58
C TYR A 171 7.59 12.41 -7.62
N GLN A 172 6.71 13.41 -7.45
CA GLN A 172 5.74 13.77 -8.48
C GLN A 172 6.37 14.71 -9.51
N ALA A 173 6.07 14.49 -10.79
CA ALA A 173 6.46 15.44 -11.83
C ALA A 173 5.79 16.80 -11.57
N ARG A 174 6.56 17.89 -11.62
CA ARG A 174 5.98 19.25 -11.65
C ARG A 174 5.14 19.34 -12.92
N ARG A 175 3.84 19.54 -12.75
CA ARG A 175 2.94 19.86 -13.86
C ARG A 175 3.15 21.29 -14.29
#